data_171455a40ede72f82b19417c89f2eb76
#
_entry.id   171455a40ede72f82b19417c89f2eb76
#
_cell.length_a   1.000
_cell.length_b   1.000
_cell.length_c   1.000
_cell.angle_alpha   90.00
_cell.angle_beta   90.00
_cell.angle_gamma   90.00
#
_symmetry.space_group_name_H-M   'P 1'
#
loop_
_entity.id
_entity.type
_entity.pdbx_description
1 polymer ?
#
loop_
_entity_poly.entity_id
_entity_poly.type
_entity_poly.pdbx_seq_one_letter_code
_entity_poly.pdbx_strand_id
1 'polypeptide(L)'
;MALLLALALAVTGLHGIVTRWPTQPVCRVGTPCSAPAVGAVLVFSRRGHAAVTARAGAGGRYTVRLAAGYYAVSLRPPATIGGVKPREVRVRRGVNGRLDFRIDTGIR
;
A
#
# COMPACT_ATOMS: atom_id res chain seq x y z
N MET A 1 -7.30 -34.53 5.75
CA MET A 1 -7.92 -33.28 5.74
C MET A 1 -7.23 -32.23 6.58
N ALA A 2 -6.31 -32.63 7.42
CA ALA A 2 -5.44 -31.66 8.11
C ALA A 2 -4.71 -30.74 7.13
N LEU A 3 -4.43 -31.24 5.94
CA LEU A 3 -3.77 -30.44 4.92
C LEU A 3 -4.55 -29.22 4.51
N LEU A 4 -5.87 -29.34 4.43
CA LEU A 4 -6.71 -28.20 4.06
C LEU A 4 -6.70 -27.14 5.14
N LEU A 5 -6.64 -27.53 6.40
CA LEU A 5 -6.54 -26.57 7.49
C LEU A 5 -5.23 -25.83 7.45
N ALA A 6 -4.14 -26.53 7.12
CA ALA A 6 -2.83 -25.87 6.99
C ALA A 6 -2.84 -24.84 5.87
N LEU A 7 -3.53 -25.10 4.77
CA LEU A 7 -3.64 -24.16 3.67
C LEU A 7 -4.52 -22.96 4.01
N ALA A 8 -5.43 -23.13 4.95
CA ALA A 8 -6.28 -22.02 5.39
C ALA A 8 -5.59 -21.09 6.38
N LEU A 9 -4.40 -21.47 6.87
CA LEU A 9 -3.65 -20.61 7.75
C LEU A 9 -3.27 -19.34 7.00
N ALA A 10 -3.47 -18.24 7.67
CA ALA A 10 -3.38 -16.95 7.06
C ALA A 10 -2.00 -16.65 6.50
N VAL A 11 -2.00 -16.04 5.35
CA VAL A 11 -0.82 -15.42 4.79
C VAL A 11 -0.55 -14.14 5.58
N THR A 12 0.67 -13.99 6.07
CA THR A 12 1.07 -12.75 6.74
C THR A 12 1.37 -11.68 5.70
N GLY A 13 0.71 -10.56 5.80
CA GLY A 13 0.91 -9.48 4.85
C GLY A 13 -0.16 -8.41 4.93
N LEU A 14 -0.31 -7.68 3.83
CA LEU A 14 -1.25 -6.57 3.71
C LEU A 14 -1.96 -6.63 2.36
N HIS A 15 -3.14 -6.05 2.33
CA HIS A 15 -3.89 -5.82 1.10
C HIS A 15 -4.73 -4.56 1.26
N GLY A 16 -5.13 -3.98 0.15
CA GLY A 16 -5.96 -2.78 0.20
C GLY A 16 -5.99 -2.06 -1.13
N ILE A 17 -6.29 -0.78 -1.07
CA ILE A 17 -6.42 0.08 -2.22
C ILE A 17 -5.47 1.25 -2.06
N VAL A 18 -4.80 1.60 -3.16
CA VAL A 18 -3.95 2.79 -3.23
C VAL A 18 -4.68 3.84 -4.05
N THR A 19 -4.85 5.02 -3.47
CA THR A 19 -5.45 6.16 -4.16
C THR A 19 -4.45 7.30 -4.23
N ARG A 20 -4.64 8.17 -5.19
CA ARG A 20 -3.88 9.41 -5.32
C ARG A 20 -4.79 10.60 -5.12
N TRP A 21 -4.27 11.64 -4.48
CA TRP A 21 -5.02 12.83 -4.15
C TRP A 21 -4.07 14.00 -3.93
N PRO A 22 -4.42 15.25 -4.29
CA PRO A 22 -5.53 15.61 -5.15
C PRO A 22 -5.21 15.35 -6.62
N THR A 23 -6.24 15.14 -7.43
CA THR A 23 -6.05 14.94 -8.88
C THR A 23 -6.15 16.24 -9.66
N GLN A 24 -6.49 17.32 -9.00
CA GLN A 24 -6.60 18.66 -9.59
C GLN A 24 -6.30 19.70 -8.52
N PRO A 25 -5.87 20.93 -8.92
CA PRO A 25 -5.46 21.95 -7.95
C PRO A 25 -6.57 22.39 -7.01
N VAL A 26 -7.81 22.40 -7.47
CA VAL A 26 -8.95 22.78 -6.66
C VAL A 26 -9.93 21.62 -6.61
N CYS A 27 -10.19 21.15 -5.40
CA CYS A 27 -11.16 20.07 -5.20
C CYS A 27 -12.51 20.68 -4.88
N ARG A 28 -13.48 20.46 -5.76
CA ARG A 28 -14.83 21.02 -5.62
C ARG A 28 -15.79 19.95 -5.11
N VAL A 29 -16.79 20.42 -4.37
CA VAL A 29 -17.88 19.54 -3.92
C VAL A 29 -18.56 18.94 -5.15
N GLY A 30 -18.79 17.63 -5.12
CA GLY A 30 -19.43 16.90 -6.21
C GLY A 30 -18.49 16.50 -7.33
N THR A 31 -17.25 16.97 -7.34
CA THR A 31 -16.26 16.58 -8.35
C THR A 31 -15.22 15.67 -7.71
N PRO A 32 -14.99 14.46 -8.25
CA PRO A 32 -13.96 13.58 -7.69
C PRO A 32 -12.59 14.25 -7.69
N CYS A 33 -11.90 14.16 -6.57
CA CYS A 33 -10.57 14.73 -6.41
C CYS A 33 -9.54 13.67 -6.07
N SER A 34 -9.94 12.42 -6.07
CA SER A 34 -9.07 11.27 -5.89
C SER A 34 -9.31 10.26 -7.00
N ALA A 35 -8.33 9.41 -7.23
CA ALA A 35 -8.43 8.36 -8.23
C ALA A 35 -7.61 7.15 -7.77
N PRO A 36 -7.95 5.94 -8.26
CA PRO A 36 -7.09 4.78 -8.03
C PRO A 36 -5.69 5.03 -8.58
N ALA A 37 -4.67 4.67 -7.82
CA ALA A 37 -3.28 4.84 -8.24
C ALA A 37 -2.80 3.59 -8.94
N VAL A 38 -3.38 3.29 -10.11
CA VAL A 38 -3.03 2.11 -10.89
C VAL A 38 -1.56 2.20 -11.32
N GLY A 39 -0.81 1.13 -11.11
CA GLY A 39 0.59 1.07 -11.45
C GLY A 39 1.54 1.62 -10.40
N ALA A 40 1.04 2.21 -9.33
CA ALA A 40 1.89 2.69 -8.25
C ALA A 40 2.66 1.54 -7.63
N VAL A 41 3.93 1.76 -7.32
CA VAL A 41 4.78 0.77 -6.67
C VAL A 41 5.07 1.20 -5.26
N LEU A 42 4.58 0.44 -4.29
CA LEU A 42 4.86 0.62 -2.88
C LEU A 42 6.13 -0.15 -2.53
N VAL A 43 6.99 0.45 -1.75
CA VAL A 43 8.22 -0.18 -1.25
C VAL A 43 8.11 -0.31 0.25
N PHE A 44 8.18 -1.55 0.74
CA PHE A 44 8.16 -1.86 2.17
C PHE A 44 9.57 -2.23 2.59
N SER A 45 10.15 -1.42 3.46
CA SER A 45 11.53 -1.62 3.87
C SER A 45 11.68 -1.66 5.39
N ARG A 46 12.64 -2.44 5.84
CA ARG A 46 13.07 -2.46 7.24
C ARG A 46 14.56 -2.74 7.30
N ARG A 47 15.19 -2.24 8.36
CA ARG A 47 16.63 -2.35 8.53
C ARG A 47 17.07 -3.82 8.53
N GLY A 48 18.13 -4.12 7.78
CA GLY A 48 18.71 -5.44 7.76
C GLY A 48 18.01 -6.45 6.85
N HIS A 49 17.03 -5.99 6.08
CA HIS A 49 16.26 -6.87 5.20
C HIS A 49 16.14 -6.26 3.81
N ALA A 50 16.01 -7.13 2.82
CA ALA A 50 15.72 -6.68 1.47
C ALA A 50 14.33 -6.04 1.42
N ALA A 51 14.19 -4.96 0.67
CA ALA A 51 12.90 -4.31 0.49
C ALA A 51 11.97 -5.21 -0.33
N VAL A 52 10.68 -5.15 0.00
CA VAL A 52 9.63 -5.86 -0.73
C VAL A 52 8.76 -4.82 -1.40
N THR A 53 8.41 -5.06 -2.67
CA THR A 53 7.58 -4.13 -3.42
C THR A 53 6.21 -4.73 -3.72
N ALA A 54 5.22 -3.86 -3.87
CA ALA A 54 3.89 -4.23 -4.30
C ALA A 54 3.41 -3.22 -5.33
N ARG A 55 2.86 -3.71 -6.43
CA ARG A 55 2.33 -2.86 -7.48
C ARG A 55 0.81 -2.83 -7.39
N ALA A 56 0.24 -1.63 -7.40
CA ALA A 56 -1.20 -1.45 -7.44
C ALA A 56 -1.71 -1.78 -8.85
N GLY A 57 -2.69 -2.65 -8.91
CA GLY A 57 -3.32 -3.06 -10.16
C GLY A 57 -4.63 -2.33 -10.42
N ALA A 58 -5.53 -3.00 -11.14
CA ALA A 58 -6.83 -2.45 -11.47
C ALA A 58 -7.56 -1.96 -10.22
N GLY A 59 -8.17 -0.80 -10.30
CA GLY A 59 -8.85 -0.19 -9.16
C GLY A 59 -7.93 0.26 -8.05
N GLY A 60 -6.61 0.27 -8.27
CA GLY A 60 -5.63 0.62 -7.25
C GLY A 60 -5.37 -0.48 -6.23
N ARG A 61 -5.83 -1.69 -6.47
CA ARG A 61 -5.70 -2.80 -5.51
C ARG A 61 -4.29 -3.33 -5.45
N TYR A 62 -3.82 -3.60 -4.25
CA TYR A 62 -2.54 -4.25 -4.03
C TYR A 62 -2.68 -5.38 -3.02
N THR A 63 -1.77 -6.31 -3.09
CA THR A 63 -1.59 -7.35 -2.09
C THR A 63 -0.11 -7.65 -1.98
N VAL A 64 0.37 -7.90 -0.77
CA VAL A 64 1.78 -8.17 -0.53
C VAL A 64 1.95 -9.10 0.65
N ARG A 65 2.88 -10.04 0.51
CA ARG A 65 3.31 -10.91 1.61
C ARG A 65 4.49 -10.26 2.30
N LEU A 66 4.38 -10.11 3.60
CA LEU A 66 5.42 -9.52 4.43
C LEU A 66 5.56 -10.32 5.71
N ALA A 67 6.79 -10.56 6.13
CA ALA A 67 7.01 -11.12 7.45
C ALA A 67 6.51 -10.14 8.52
N ALA A 68 6.12 -10.66 9.68
CA ALA A 68 5.67 -9.81 10.77
C ALA A 68 6.76 -8.81 11.16
N GLY A 69 6.36 -7.59 11.42
CA GLY A 69 7.29 -6.54 11.83
C GLY A 69 6.81 -5.15 11.45
N TYR A 70 7.68 -4.19 11.65
CA TYR A 70 7.43 -2.79 11.31
C TYR A 70 8.17 -2.42 10.04
N TYR A 71 7.50 -1.71 9.15
CA TYR A 71 8.06 -1.34 7.85
C TYR A 71 7.89 0.15 7.59
N ALA A 72 8.88 0.74 6.95
CA ALA A 72 8.74 2.04 6.33
C ALA A 72 8.19 1.85 4.92
N VAL A 73 7.26 2.71 4.51
CA VAL A 73 6.63 2.63 3.20
C VAL A 73 7.04 3.84 2.38
N SER A 74 7.46 3.58 1.17
CA SER A 74 7.84 4.63 0.21
C SER A 74 7.35 4.25 -1.18
N LEU A 75 7.60 5.13 -2.13
CA LEU A 75 7.20 4.95 -3.53
C LEU A 75 8.42 4.71 -4.41
N ARG A 76 8.21 4.02 -5.50
CA ARG A 76 9.21 3.87 -6.56
C ARG A 76 8.59 4.32 -7.89
N PRO A 77 9.12 5.33 -8.56
CA PRO A 77 10.23 6.17 -8.12
C PRO A 77 9.87 7.02 -6.90
N PRO A 78 10.86 7.49 -6.15
CA PRO A 78 10.59 8.33 -4.98
C PRO A 78 9.83 9.59 -5.35
N ALA A 79 8.91 9.98 -4.49
CA ALA A 79 8.16 11.22 -4.67
C ALA A 79 9.06 12.43 -4.40
N THR A 80 8.97 13.45 -5.26
CA THR A 80 9.70 14.70 -5.04
C THR A 80 8.94 15.61 -4.09
N ILE A 81 7.62 15.58 -4.14
CA ILE A 81 6.73 16.35 -3.27
C ILE A 81 5.64 15.41 -2.79
N GLY A 82 5.27 15.52 -1.53
CA GLY A 82 4.28 14.66 -0.95
C GLY A 82 4.84 13.27 -0.65
N GLY A 83 4.09 12.24 -0.97
CA GLY A 83 4.50 10.88 -0.73
C GLY A 83 3.33 10.01 -0.39
N VAL A 84 3.59 8.85 0.18
CA VAL A 84 2.56 7.90 0.55
C VAL A 84 2.25 7.99 2.03
N LYS A 85 1.00 7.79 2.39
CA LYS A 85 0.55 7.70 3.79
C LYS A 85 -0.35 6.48 3.96
N PRO A 86 -0.21 5.76 5.08
CA PRO A 86 0.77 5.94 6.15
C PRO A 86 2.18 5.61 5.70
N ARG A 87 3.16 6.20 6.36
CA ARG A 87 4.59 5.99 6.06
C ARG A 87 5.19 4.83 6.82
N GLU A 88 4.53 4.41 7.87
CA GLU A 88 4.97 3.29 8.70
C GLU A 88 3.79 2.37 8.93
N VAL A 89 4.06 1.08 8.88
CA VAL A 89 3.01 0.08 9.05
C VAL A 89 3.52 -1.05 9.92
N ARG A 90 2.61 -1.68 10.61
CA ARG A 90 2.89 -2.89 11.38
C ARG A 90 2.19 -4.06 10.72
N VAL A 91 2.96 -5.13 10.49
CA VAL A 91 2.42 -6.38 9.96
C VAL A 91 2.41 -7.39 11.08
N ARG A 92 1.26 -8.00 11.33
CA ARG A 92 1.08 -8.98 12.39
C ARG A 92 1.15 -10.39 11.83
N ARG A 93 1.82 -11.25 12.56
CA ARG A 93 1.96 -12.65 12.15
C ARG A 93 0.61 -13.31 12.01
N GLY A 94 0.42 -14.04 10.90
CA GLY A 94 -0.79 -14.78 10.63
C GLY A 94 -1.99 -13.92 10.23
N VAL A 95 -1.76 -12.64 9.96
CA VAL A 95 -2.83 -11.72 9.59
C VAL A 95 -2.54 -11.15 8.20
N ASN A 96 -3.53 -11.26 7.30
CA ASN A 96 -3.53 -10.51 6.07
C ASN A 96 -4.36 -9.26 6.31
N GLY A 97 -3.70 -8.21 6.79
CA GLY A 97 -4.36 -6.99 7.25
C GLY A 97 -4.80 -6.12 6.10
N ARG A 98 -5.97 -5.48 6.25
CA ARG A 98 -6.39 -4.48 5.30
C ARG A 98 -5.80 -3.13 5.66
N LEU A 99 -5.13 -2.50 4.69
CA LEU A 99 -4.59 -1.18 4.86
C LEU A 99 -4.58 -0.46 3.53
N ASP A 100 -5.29 0.66 3.47
CA ASP A 100 -5.33 1.48 2.27
C ASP A 100 -4.25 2.55 2.35
N PHE A 101 -3.67 2.88 1.21
CA PHE A 101 -2.65 3.92 1.10
C PHE A 101 -3.16 5.07 0.26
N ARG A 102 -2.68 6.25 0.59
CA ARG A 102 -2.99 7.46 -0.16
C ARG A 102 -1.69 8.13 -0.58
N ILE A 103 -1.61 8.44 -1.85
CA ILE A 103 -0.46 9.13 -2.42
C ILE A 103 -0.80 10.61 -2.56
N ASP A 104 0.02 11.47 -1.95
CA ASP A 104 -0.05 12.90 -2.19
C ASP A 104 0.64 13.17 -3.52
N THR A 105 -0.12 13.67 -4.47
CA THR A 105 0.38 13.91 -5.83
C THR A 105 1.31 15.12 -5.91
N GLY A 106 1.31 15.96 -4.89
CA GLY A 106 2.06 17.21 -4.93
C GLY A 106 1.38 18.32 -5.70
N ILE A 107 0.20 18.08 -6.25
CA ILE A 107 -0.57 19.13 -6.92
C ILE A 107 -1.07 20.13 -5.88
N ARG A 108 -0.79 21.42 -6.12
CA ARG A 108 -1.15 22.52 -5.21
C ARG A 108 -1.92 23.60 -5.90
#